data_e6f2bcfb53e07365d5f1a2e9dee5494f
#
_entry.id   e6f2bcfb53e07365d5f1a2e9dee5494f
#
_cell.length_a   1.000
_cell.length_b   1.000
_cell.length_c   1.000
_cell.angle_alpha   90.00
_cell.angle_beta   90.00
_cell.angle_gamma   90.00
#
_symmetry.space_group_name_H-M   'P 1'
#
loop_
_entity.id
_entity.type
_entity.pdbx_description
1 polymer ?
#
loop_
_entity_poly.entity_id
_entity_poly.type
_entity_poly.pdbx_seq_one_letter_code
_entity_poly.pdbx_strand_id
1 'polypeptide(L)'
;MFTYLLGCAALLSAPVLAANDHAPFPWPHGTRAAVSLAYDDALDSQLDNAIPELKRAGLKASFYLQLSNPSVDKRMAAWRAAERDGHELGNHTLFHQCSSTQPGRAWVAAHRDLESTTVAQVKDQALLANTMLHAIDGRHERTFTAPCGDLQAGGQDYLPAIAGAFIAIKAGSGSGVAESMWALDMHAVPALAPVGLTGQQLIAIVKQAGAKGTMASFTFHGIGGDYLVTSNQAHRELLAFLAAHRKQYWTATFIDIMKHVKTQQRP
;
A
#
# COMPACT_ATOMS: atom_id res chain seq x y z
N MET A 1 -1.22 -15.47 -78.64
CA MET A 1 -2.31 -15.52 -77.64
C MET A 1 -1.71 -16.14 -76.40
N PHE A 2 -1.15 -15.31 -75.47
CA PHE A 2 -0.49 -15.75 -74.26
C PHE A 2 -1.41 -15.39 -73.08
N THR A 3 -1.85 -16.41 -72.37
CA THR A 3 -2.72 -16.27 -71.19
C THR A 3 -1.83 -16.23 -69.91
N TYR A 4 -1.83 -15.13 -69.21
CA TYR A 4 -1.18 -15.01 -67.89
C TYR A 4 -2.15 -15.47 -66.83
N LEU A 5 -1.75 -16.48 -66.05
CA LEU A 5 -2.40 -16.90 -64.82
C LEU A 5 -1.82 -16.09 -63.66
N LEU A 6 -2.63 -15.22 -63.03
CA LEU A 6 -2.31 -14.59 -61.77
C LEU A 6 -2.59 -15.58 -60.62
N GLY A 7 -1.55 -16.00 -59.95
CA GLY A 7 -1.66 -16.73 -58.69
C GLY A 7 -1.91 -15.79 -57.53
N CYS A 8 -3.07 -15.82 -56.88
CA CYS A 8 -3.32 -15.16 -55.58
C CYS A 8 -2.66 -15.96 -54.46
N ALA A 9 -1.62 -15.42 -53.89
CA ALA A 9 -1.06 -15.94 -52.63
C ALA A 9 -1.89 -15.40 -51.47
N ALA A 10 -2.66 -16.26 -50.80
CA ALA A 10 -3.36 -15.93 -49.57
C ALA A 10 -2.35 -15.92 -48.40
N LEU A 11 -2.11 -14.74 -47.85
CA LEU A 11 -1.36 -14.57 -46.60
C LEU A 11 -2.25 -15.06 -45.44
N LEU A 12 -1.93 -16.22 -44.88
CA LEU A 12 -2.50 -16.72 -43.65
C LEU A 12 -1.87 -15.90 -42.48
N SER A 13 -2.61 -14.93 -41.99
CA SER A 13 -2.29 -14.27 -40.71
C SER A 13 -2.57 -15.25 -39.56
N ALA A 14 -1.50 -15.69 -38.89
CA ALA A 14 -1.63 -16.45 -37.65
C ALA A 14 -2.31 -15.57 -36.59
N PRO A 15 -3.27 -16.11 -35.81
CA PRO A 15 -3.83 -15.36 -34.70
C PRO A 15 -2.73 -15.11 -33.65
N VAL A 16 -2.47 -13.85 -33.32
CA VAL A 16 -1.75 -13.49 -32.15
C VAL A 16 -2.62 -13.95 -30.97
N LEU A 17 -2.19 -15.00 -30.29
CA LEU A 17 -2.80 -15.44 -29.04
C LEU A 17 -2.66 -14.27 -28.07
N ALA A 18 -3.76 -13.57 -27.78
CA ALA A 18 -3.83 -12.63 -26.68
C ALA A 18 -3.42 -13.38 -25.39
N ALA A 19 -2.41 -12.87 -24.70
CA ALA A 19 -1.99 -13.41 -23.42
C ALA A 19 -3.22 -13.52 -22.51
N ASN A 20 -3.42 -14.68 -21.88
CA ASN A 20 -4.55 -14.99 -21.02
C ASN A 20 -4.57 -14.03 -19.82
N ASP A 21 -5.29 -12.92 -19.92
CA ASP A 21 -5.61 -12.02 -18.79
C ASP A 21 -6.48 -12.71 -17.70
N HIS A 22 -6.73 -14.01 -17.83
CA HIS A 22 -7.63 -14.78 -16.96
C HIS A 22 -6.96 -15.87 -16.13
N ALA A 23 -5.64 -16.05 -16.22
CA ALA A 23 -4.96 -17.00 -15.33
C ALA A 23 -5.00 -16.46 -13.88
N PRO A 24 -5.39 -17.31 -12.89
CA PRO A 24 -5.32 -16.91 -11.49
C PRO A 24 -3.92 -16.40 -11.14
N PHE A 25 -3.83 -15.30 -10.37
CA PHE A 25 -2.54 -14.80 -9.94
C PHE A 25 -1.91 -15.81 -8.96
N PRO A 26 -0.63 -16.21 -9.15
CA PRO A 26 0.00 -17.27 -8.38
C PRO A 26 0.46 -16.77 -7.00
N TRP A 27 -0.44 -16.66 -6.05
CA TRP A 27 -0.11 -16.29 -4.69
C TRP A 27 0.70 -17.38 -3.97
N PRO A 28 1.60 -17.02 -3.01
CA PRO A 28 2.36 -17.96 -2.22
C PRO A 28 1.47 -19.00 -1.52
N HIS A 29 1.99 -20.21 -1.36
CA HIS A 29 1.33 -21.33 -0.69
C HIS A 29 -0.05 -21.73 -1.27
N GLY A 30 -0.35 -21.35 -2.51
CA GLY A 30 -1.63 -21.63 -3.16
C GLY A 30 -2.82 -20.87 -2.54
N THR A 31 -2.58 -19.77 -1.86
CA THR A 31 -3.62 -18.91 -1.32
C THR A 31 -4.44 -18.24 -2.43
N ARG A 32 -5.64 -17.76 -2.10
CA ARG A 32 -6.55 -17.16 -3.09
C ARG A 32 -6.28 -15.68 -3.31
N ALA A 33 -5.78 -14.99 -2.28
CA ALA A 33 -5.56 -13.56 -2.30
C ALA A 33 -4.47 -13.17 -1.30
N ALA A 34 -3.87 -12.00 -1.49
CA ALA A 34 -3.06 -11.37 -0.47
C ALA A 34 -3.85 -10.34 0.33
N VAL A 35 -3.41 -10.08 1.56
CA VAL A 35 -3.95 -9.02 2.43
C VAL A 35 -2.82 -8.21 3.00
N SER A 36 -2.81 -6.90 2.69
CA SER A 36 -1.92 -5.92 3.28
C SER A 36 -2.64 -5.17 4.39
N LEU A 37 -2.10 -5.25 5.59
CA LEU A 37 -2.50 -4.44 6.73
C LEU A 37 -1.46 -3.33 6.88
N ALA A 38 -1.84 -2.08 6.68
CA ALA A 38 -0.95 -0.95 6.86
C ALA A 38 -1.53 0.07 7.84
N TYR A 39 -0.65 0.85 8.47
CA TYR A 39 -0.96 1.84 9.49
C TYR A 39 -0.14 3.09 9.22
N ASP A 40 -0.81 4.21 9.01
CA ASP A 40 -0.15 5.48 8.67
C ASP A 40 0.01 6.38 9.91
N ASP A 41 0.87 7.39 9.83
CA ASP A 41 1.10 8.50 10.75
C ASP A 41 1.97 8.23 11.98
N ALA A 42 2.37 6.99 12.27
CA ALA A 42 3.14 6.63 13.46
C ALA A 42 2.41 6.96 14.79
N LEU A 43 1.13 6.60 14.91
CA LEU A 43 0.30 6.92 16.07
C LEU A 43 0.61 6.04 17.29
N ASP A 44 0.39 6.58 18.50
CA ASP A 44 0.63 5.85 19.75
C ASP A 44 -0.25 4.61 19.88
N SER A 45 -1.53 4.67 19.44
CA SER A 45 -2.44 3.52 19.46
C SER A 45 -2.00 2.36 18.56
N GLN A 46 -1.15 2.61 17.58
CA GLN A 46 -0.56 1.54 16.77
C GLN A 46 0.44 0.72 17.57
N LEU A 47 1.29 1.38 18.38
CA LEU A 47 2.23 0.71 19.28
C LEU A 47 1.52 0.02 20.44
N ASP A 48 0.48 0.66 21.00
CA ASP A 48 -0.17 0.21 22.23
C ASP A 48 -1.27 -0.83 21.98
N ASN A 49 -1.93 -0.78 20.82
CA ASN A 49 -3.05 -1.66 20.49
C ASN A 49 -2.75 -2.54 19.27
N ALA A 50 -2.42 -1.95 18.11
CA ALA A 50 -2.30 -2.71 16.86
C ALA A 50 -1.18 -3.75 16.91
N ILE A 51 0.05 -3.38 17.30
CA ILE A 51 1.21 -4.28 17.35
C ILE A 51 0.97 -5.45 18.32
N PRO A 52 0.49 -5.25 19.56
CA PRO A 52 0.14 -6.37 20.44
C PRO A 52 -0.95 -7.29 19.87
N GLU A 53 -1.95 -6.74 19.18
CA GLU A 53 -3.00 -7.54 18.55
C GLU A 53 -2.48 -8.34 17.35
N LEU A 54 -1.66 -7.74 16.49
CA LEU A 54 -0.96 -8.43 15.39
C LEU A 54 -0.06 -9.56 15.91
N LYS A 55 0.68 -9.31 16.99
CA LYS A 55 1.54 -10.33 17.62
C LYS A 55 0.72 -11.52 18.13
N ARG A 56 -0.40 -11.28 18.82
CA ARG A 56 -1.30 -12.35 19.26
C ARG A 56 -1.87 -13.15 18.09
N ALA A 57 -2.20 -12.49 16.99
CA ALA A 57 -2.68 -13.12 15.77
C ALA A 57 -1.55 -13.79 14.96
N GLY A 58 -0.28 -13.53 15.28
CA GLY A 58 0.89 -14.01 14.53
C GLY A 58 0.92 -13.46 13.11
N LEU A 59 0.47 -12.22 12.89
CA LEU A 59 0.42 -11.53 11.59
C LEU A 59 1.47 -10.43 11.54
N LYS A 60 1.88 -10.08 10.32
CA LYS A 60 2.79 -8.96 10.06
C LYS A 60 2.07 -7.87 9.27
N ALA A 61 2.57 -6.64 9.39
CA ALA A 61 1.95 -5.45 8.84
C ALA A 61 3.01 -4.41 8.47
N SER A 62 2.58 -3.33 7.82
CA SER A 62 3.43 -2.21 7.42
C SER A 62 3.02 -0.95 8.18
N PHE A 63 3.99 -0.28 8.80
CA PHE A 63 3.77 0.98 9.51
C PHE A 63 4.46 2.11 8.75
N TYR A 64 3.67 3.03 8.22
CA TYR A 64 4.16 4.17 7.45
C TYR A 64 4.39 5.34 8.38
N LEU A 65 5.65 5.59 8.70
CA LEU A 65 6.01 6.56 9.70
C LEU A 65 6.07 7.98 9.11
N GLN A 66 5.24 8.87 9.62
CA GLN A 66 5.46 10.30 9.54
C GLN A 66 6.59 10.66 10.50
N LEU A 67 7.78 10.96 9.99
CA LEU A 67 8.99 11.00 10.82
C LEU A 67 9.06 12.21 11.77
N SER A 68 8.27 13.26 11.55
CA SER A 68 8.10 14.35 12.51
C SER A 68 7.04 14.10 13.58
N ASN A 69 6.35 12.95 13.57
CA ASN A 69 5.42 12.61 14.65
C ASN A 69 6.21 12.41 15.96
N PRO A 70 5.78 13.02 17.07
CA PRO A 70 6.46 12.89 18.37
C PRO A 70 6.63 11.44 18.85
N SER A 71 5.76 10.53 18.45
CA SER A 71 5.87 9.09 18.74
C SER A 71 7.16 8.49 18.18
N VAL A 72 7.64 8.97 17.01
CA VAL A 72 8.88 8.46 16.42
C VAL A 72 10.08 8.77 17.30
N ASP A 73 10.20 9.99 17.80
CA ASP A 73 11.26 10.39 18.70
C ASP A 73 11.12 9.72 20.09
N LYS A 74 9.96 9.91 20.72
CA LYS A 74 9.73 9.47 22.10
C LYS A 74 9.69 7.95 22.26
N ARG A 75 9.31 7.22 21.21
CA ARG A 75 9.11 5.77 21.23
C ARG A 75 9.96 5.03 20.19
N MET A 76 11.08 5.59 19.79
CA MET A 76 12.01 5.04 18.81
C MET A 76 12.36 3.57 19.06
N ALA A 77 12.56 3.20 20.33
CA ALA A 77 12.87 1.81 20.70
C ALA A 77 11.72 0.85 20.37
N ALA A 78 10.46 1.30 20.49
CA ALA A 78 9.28 0.49 20.14
C ALA A 78 9.16 0.33 18.62
N TRP A 79 9.40 1.38 17.82
CA TRP A 79 9.42 1.28 16.36
C TRP A 79 10.52 0.34 15.86
N ARG A 80 11.73 0.43 16.42
CA ARG A 80 12.81 -0.53 16.15
C ARG A 80 12.44 -1.97 16.54
N ALA A 81 11.70 -2.15 17.64
CA ALA A 81 11.20 -3.46 18.04
C ALA A 81 10.16 -4.01 17.04
N ALA A 82 9.27 -3.17 16.54
CA ALA A 82 8.31 -3.55 15.51
C ALA A 82 9.00 -4.10 14.25
N GLU A 83 10.08 -3.45 13.78
CA GLU A 83 10.87 -3.98 12.66
C GLU A 83 11.52 -5.33 12.99
N ARG A 84 12.17 -5.45 14.14
CA ARG A 84 12.80 -6.73 14.57
C ARG A 84 11.77 -7.86 14.72
N ASP A 85 10.54 -7.53 15.07
CA ASP A 85 9.41 -8.47 15.09
C ASP A 85 8.89 -8.82 13.67
N GLY A 86 9.48 -8.26 12.61
CA GLY A 86 9.19 -8.55 11.20
C GLY A 86 8.08 -7.70 10.58
N HIS A 87 7.74 -6.56 11.18
CA HIS A 87 6.90 -5.56 10.54
C HIS A 87 7.74 -4.68 9.61
N GLU A 88 7.11 -4.12 8.59
CA GLU A 88 7.72 -3.11 7.72
C GLU A 88 7.59 -1.73 8.34
N LEU A 89 8.66 -0.93 8.27
CA LEU A 89 8.60 0.51 8.47
C LEU A 89 8.65 1.20 7.09
N GLY A 90 7.51 1.68 6.63
CA GLY A 90 7.33 2.38 5.35
C GLY A 90 7.49 3.89 5.49
N ASN A 91 7.58 4.57 4.36
CA ASN A 91 7.78 6.01 4.28
C ASN A 91 6.45 6.75 4.16
N HIS A 92 6.18 7.67 5.10
CA HIS A 92 5.06 8.61 5.08
C HIS A 92 5.54 10.06 5.16
N THR A 93 6.64 10.36 4.52
CA THR A 93 7.35 11.64 4.48
C THR A 93 7.92 12.10 5.84
N LEU A 94 8.58 13.24 5.86
CA LEU A 94 9.03 13.89 7.10
C LEU A 94 7.87 14.58 7.81
N PHE A 95 7.05 15.35 7.07
CA PHE A 95 6.19 16.35 7.64
C PHE A 95 4.70 16.14 7.38
N HIS A 96 4.30 15.10 6.65
CA HIS A 96 2.91 14.81 6.32
C HIS A 96 2.20 16.03 5.72
N GLN A 97 2.76 16.55 4.64
CA GLN A 97 2.16 17.69 3.95
C GLN A 97 0.92 17.27 3.16
N CYS A 98 -0.14 18.05 3.27
CA CYS A 98 -1.41 17.84 2.59
C CYS A 98 -1.84 19.11 1.86
N SER A 99 -2.71 19.00 0.86
CA SER A 99 -3.34 20.15 0.21
C SER A 99 -4.40 20.78 1.11
N SER A 100 -4.33 22.08 1.33
CA SER A 100 -5.33 22.85 2.08
C SER A 100 -6.63 23.05 1.32
N THR A 101 -6.61 22.88 -0.01
CA THR A 101 -7.77 23.15 -0.88
C THR A 101 -8.83 22.08 -0.86
N GLN A 102 -8.52 20.89 -0.33
CA GLN A 102 -9.46 19.78 -0.22
C GLN A 102 -10.50 20.04 0.90
N PRO A 103 -11.74 19.57 0.75
CA PRO A 103 -12.76 19.71 1.79
C PRO A 103 -12.31 19.16 3.15
N GLY A 104 -12.59 19.90 4.22
CA GLY A 104 -12.25 19.49 5.58
C GLY A 104 -10.77 19.64 5.96
N ARG A 105 -9.95 20.33 5.15
CA ARG A 105 -8.51 20.49 5.35
C ARG A 105 -8.07 21.82 5.99
N ALA A 106 -8.98 22.55 6.64
CA ALA A 106 -8.67 23.82 7.33
C ALA A 106 -7.59 23.68 8.44
N TRP A 107 -7.29 22.47 8.86
CA TRP A 107 -6.22 22.15 9.82
C TRP A 107 -4.81 22.16 9.21
N VAL A 108 -4.68 22.17 7.88
CA VAL A 108 -3.38 22.20 7.20
C VAL A 108 -2.71 23.54 7.47
N ALA A 109 -1.58 23.49 8.17
CA ALA A 109 -0.79 24.70 8.45
C ALA A 109 -0.08 25.19 7.17
N ALA A 110 -0.02 26.50 6.97
CA ALA A 110 0.53 27.11 5.75
C ALA A 110 1.95 26.62 5.38
N HIS A 111 2.80 26.36 6.38
CA HIS A 111 4.17 25.85 6.15
C HIS A 111 4.23 24.36 5.81
N ARG A 112 3.09 23.66 5.82
CA ARG A 112 2.92 22.23 5.46
C ARG A 112 1.91 22.03 4.35
N ASP A 113 1.57 23.09 3.62
CA ASP A 113 0.59 23.05 2.55
C ASP A 113 1.26 22.64 1.23
N LEU A 114 0.76 21.57 0.61
CA LEU A 114 1.22 21.12 -0.71
C LEU A 114 0.99 22.16 -1.81
N GLU A 115 0.01 23.08 -1.64
CA GLU A 115 -0.23 24.14 -2.63
C GLU A 115 0.97 25.09 -2.76
N SER A 116 1.74 25.28 -1.68
CA SER A 116 2.95 26.10 -1.65
C SER A 116 4.26 25.30 -1.67
N THR A 117 4.17 23.99 -1.79
CA THR A 117 5.32 23.08 -1.82
C THR A 117 5.65 22.68 -3.25
N THR A 118 6.92 22.67 -3.63
CA THR A 118 7.35 22.24 -4.96
C THR A 118 7.56 20.73 -5.02
N VAL A 119 7.50 20.12 -6.21
CA VAL A 119 7.85 18.71 -6.46
C VAL A 119 9.27 18.38 -5.96
N ALA A 120 10.23 19.29 -6.14
CA ALA A 120 11.59 19.11 -5.66
C ALA A 120 11.64 18.98 -4.13
N GLN A 121 10.89 19.82 -3.40
CA GLN A 121 10.82 19.75 -1.93
C GLN A 121 10.17 18.46 -1.45
N VAL A 122 9.10 17.98 -2.12
CA VAL A 122 8.51 16.66 -1.78
C VAL A 122 9.51 15.54 -2.01
N LYS A 123 10.23 15.56 -3.15
CA LYS A 123 11.27 14.59 -3.44
C LYS A 123 12.36 14.59 -2.37
N ASP A 124 12.88 15.74 -1.99
CA ASP A 124 13.92 15.86 -0.97
C ASP A 124 13.47 15.28 0.37
N GLN A 125 12.23 15.57 0.78
CA GLN A 125 11.64 15.03 2.00
C GLN A 125 11.49 13.50 1.93
N ALA A 126 10.98 12.97 0.82
CA ALA A 126 10.79 11.54 0.65
C ALA A 126 12.14 10.78 0.68
N LEU A 127 13.17 11.32 0.02
CA LEU A 127 14.51 10.70 0.02
C LEU A 127 15.19 10.82 1.39
N LEU A 128 15.07 11.96 2.06
CA LEU A 128 15.62 12.12 3.42
C LEU A 128 14.89 11.23 4.42
N ALA A 129 13.57 11.06 4.27
CA ALA A 129 12.80 10.11 5.08
C ALA A 129 13.30 8.67 4.90
N ASN A 130 13.64 8.24 3.68
CA ASN A 130 14.26 6.93 3.44
C ASN A 130 15.60 6.80 4.19
N THR A 131 16.43 7.86 4.20
CA THR A 131 17.71 7.88 4.93
C THR A 131 17.49 7.75 6.45
N MET A 132 16.50 8.48 7.01
CA MET A 132 16.17 8.40 8.43
C MET A 132 15.60 7.01 8.80
N LEU A 133 14.72 6.45 7.98
CA LEU A 133 14.20 5.08 8.18
C LEU A 133 15.33 4.06 8.14
N HIS A 134 16.29 4.20 7.22
CA HIS A 134 17.48 3.34 7.19
C HIS A 134 18.28 3.42 8.50
N ALA A 135 18.45 4.60 9.08
CA ALA A 135 19.10 4.76 10.38
C ALA A 135 18.29 4.16 11.55
N ILE A 136 16.97 3.98 11.39
CA ILE A 136 16.11 3.36 12.40
C ILE A 136 16.19 1.84 12.33
N ASP A 137 16.12 1.24 11.13
CA ASP A 137 15.89 -0.19 10.91
C ASP A 137 16.94 -0.91 10.05
N GLY A 138 17.89 -0.18 9.43
CA GLY A 138 18.94 -0.74 8.58
C GLY A 138 18.48 -1.21 7.19
N ARG A 139 17.20 -1.02 6.81
CA ARG A 139 16.68 -1.43 5.52
C ARG A 139 16.88 -0.34 4.46
N HIS A 140 17.14 -0.74 3.21
CA HIS A 140 17.29 0.18 2.07
C HIS A 140 16.04 0.25 1.21
N GLU A 141 15.37 -0.87 1.02
CA GLU A 141 14.17 -0.93 0.19
C GLU A 141 12.96 -0.42 0.96
N ARG A 142 12.15 0.40 0.29
CA ARG A 142 11.00 1.08 0.90
C ARG A 142 9.76 1.00 0.02
N THR A 143 8.61 1.10 0.70
CA THR A 143 7.35 1.47 0.08
C THR A 143 6.91 2.81 0.64
N PHE A 144 5.97 3.45 -0.04
CA PHE A 144 5.50 4.81 0.26
C PHE A 144 3.98 4.84 0.33
N THR A 145 3.43 5.64 1.25
CA THR A 145 2.03 6.07 1.24
C THR A 145 1.97 7.58 1.14
N ALA A 146 1.21 8.08 0.17
CA ALA A 146 1.03 9.52 -0.03
C ALA A 146 0.21 10.11 1.14
N PRO A 147 0.74 11.12 1.87
CA PRO A 147 -0.02 11.79 2.90
C PRO A 147 -1.35 12.32 2.38
N CYS A 148 -2.43 12.08 3.11
CA CYS A 148 -3.78 12.46 2.73
C CYS A 148 -4.29 11.89 1.39
N GLY A 149 -3.54 11.05 0.72
CA GLY A 149 -3.79 10.62 -0.65
C GLY A 149 -3.55 11.72 -1.70
N ASP A 150 -2.95 12.84 -1.32
CA ASP A 150 -2.66 13.96 -2.24
C ASP A 150 -1.40 13.65 -3.05
N LEU A 151 -1.49 13.83 -4.37
CA LEU A 151 -0.42 13.47 -5.31
C LEU A 151 0.19 14.69 -6.02
N GLN A 152 -0.31 15.90 -5.73
CA GLN A 152 0.15 17.13 -6.35
C GLN A 152 0.84 18.04 -5.33
N ALA A 153 1.91 18.67 -5.76
CA ALA A 153 2.63 19.71 -5.04
C ALA A 153 2.80 20.93 -5.96
N GLY A 154 2.31 22.09 -5.55
CA GLY A 154 2.28 23.29 -6.39
C GLY A 154 1.56 23.05 -7.72
N GLY A 155 0.50 22.26 -7.73
CA GLY A 155 -0.29 21.90 -8.92
C GLY A 155 0.38 20.90 -9.87
N GLN A 156 1.50 20.26 -9.48
CA GLN A 156 2.22 19.29 -10.31
C GLN A 156 2.27 17.91 -9.63
N ASP A 157 2.07 16.84 -10.41
CA ASP A 157 2.22 15.46 -9.92
C ASP A 157 3.68 15.19 -9.48
N TYR A 158 3.86 14.78 -8.22
CA TYR A 158 5.18 14.48 -7.69
C TYR A 158 5.55 12.99 -7.77
N LEU A 159 4.60 12.09 -8.05
CA LEU A 159 4.87 10.66 -8.10
C LEU A 159 6.00 10.28 -9.06
N PRO A 160 6.06 10.82 -10.31
CA PRO A 160 7.15 10.47 -11.23
C PRO A 160 8.53 10.83 -10.67
N ALA A 161 8.61 11.88 -9.83
CA ALA A 161 9.88 12.34 -9.27
C ALA A 161 10.42 11.45 -8.14
N ILE A 162 9.53 10.68 -7.48
CA ILE A 162 9.90 9.81 -6.33
C ILE A 162 9.78 8.32 -6.63
N ALA A 163 9.03 7.91 -7.65
CA ALA A 163 8.67 6.50 -7.92
C ALA A 163 9.89 5.57 -7.93
N GLY A 164 11.00 5.99 -8.53
CA GLY A 164 12.23 5.20 -8.61
C GLY A 164 12.91 4.90 -7.26
N ALA A 165 12.51 5.58 -6.18
CA ALA A 165 13.04 5.37 -4.83
C ALA A 165 12.23 4.33 -4.02
N PHE A 166 11.14 3.78 -4.58
CA PHE A 166 10.23 2.89 -3.88
C PHE A 166 9.94 1.62 -4.68
N ILE A 167 9.79 0.51 -3.97
CA ILE A 167 9.33 -0.77 -4.57
C ILE A 167 7.89 -0.63 -5.06
N ALA A 168 7.05 0.05 -4.28
CA ALA A 168 5.67 0.34 -4.61
C ALA A 168 5.15 1.55 -3.81
N ILE A 169 4.08 2.17 -4.32
CA ILE A 169 3.43 3.33 -3.72
C ILE A 169 1.94 3.04 -3.58
N LYS A 170 1.39 3.23 -2.38
CA LYS A 170 -0.04 3.38 -2.18
C LYS A 170 -0.42 4.82 -2.50
N ALA A 171 -1.14 4.99 -3.60
CA ALA A 171 -1.56 6.29 -4.11
C ALA A 171 -3.07 6.31 -4.28
N GLY A 172 -3.70 7.18 -3.54
CA GLY A 172 -5.13 7.39 -3.65
C GLY A 172 -6.00 6.50 -2.77
N SER A 173 -7.28 6.85 -2.73
CA SER A 173 -8.35 6.14 -2.05
C SER A 173 -9.09 5.21 -3.02
N GLY A 174 -9.58 4.09 -2.52
CA GLY A 174 -10.35 3.15 -3.33
C GLY A 174 -11.11 2.16 -2.47
N SER A 175 -11.70 1.15 -3.11
CA SER A 175 -12.38 0.05 -2.43
C SER A 175 -11.45 -0.80 -1.56
N GLY A 176 -10.13 -0.60 -1.67
CA GLY A 176 -9.13 -1.43 -1.03
C GLY A 176 -8.94 -2.80 -1.69
N VAL A 177 -9.63 -3.09 -2.81
CA VAL A 177 -9.49 -4.34 -3.56
C VAL A 177 -8.94 -4.04 -4.95
N ALA A 178 -7.82 -4.64 -5.30
CA ALA A 178 -7.24 -4.50 -6.63
C ALA A 178 -8.12 -5.20 -7.68
N GLU A 179 -8.28 -4.58 -8.84
CA GLU A 179 -9.08 -5.16 -9.93
C GLU A 179 -8.34 -6.28 -10.66
N SER A 180 -7.05 -6.12 -10.90
CA SER A 180 -6.17 -7.10 -11.51
C SER A 180 -4.80 -7.03 -10.87
N MET A 181 -4.15 -8.16 -10.66
CA MET A 181 -2.76 -8.20 -10.19
C MET A 181 -1.77 -8.20 -11.34
N TRP A 182 -2.19 -8.68 -12.53
CA TRP A 182 -1.35 -8.69 -13.74
C TRP A 182 -1.15 -7.28 -14.32
N ALA A 183 -2.18 -6.42 -14.19
CA ALA A 183 -2.17 -5.03 -14.67
C ALA A 183 -2.03 -4.01 -13.52
N LEU A 184 -1.63 -4.44 -12.32
CA LEU A 184 -1.48 -3.53 -11.19
C LEU A 184 -0.33 -2.56 -11.43
N ASP A 185 -0.62 -1.27 -11.38
CA ASP A 185 0.44 -0.25 -11.29
C ASP A 185 1.04 -0.26 -9.87
N MET A 186 2.31 -0.61 -9.80
CA MET A 186 3.06 -0.67 -8.55
C MET A 186 3.21 0.69 -7.86
N HIS A 187 3.08 1.79 -8.61
CA HIS A 187 3.19 3.13 -8.05
C HIS A 187 1.83 3.83 -7.88
N ALA A 188 0.72 3.10 -8.08
CA ALA A 188 -0.64 3.58 -7.85
C ALA A 188 -1.53 2.48 -7.22
N VAL A 189 -1.01 1.77 -6.23
CA VAL A 189 -1.74 0.65 -5.59
C VAL A 189 -2.92 1.19 -4.79
N PRO A 190 -4.16 0.72 -5.06
CA PRO A 190 -5.33 1.18 -4.33
C PRO A 190 -5.31 0.69 -2.88
N ALA A 191 -5.78 1.52 -1.96
CA ALA A 191 -5.95 1.16 -0.56
C ALA A 191 -7.23 1.78 0.01
N LEU A 192 -7.82 1.12 0.99
CA LEU A 192 -8.96 1.64 1.76
C LEU A 192 -8.45 2.14 3.11
N ALA A 193 -8.80 3.38 3.45
CA ALA A 193 -8.63 3.92 4.79
C ALA A 193 -9.94 3.72 5.59
N PRO A 194 -10.10 2.63 6.37
CA PRO A 194 -11.34 2.34 7.05
C PRO A 194 -11.48 3.20 8.30
N VAL A 195 -12.61 3.89 8.41
CA VAL A 195 -13.00 4.64 9.61
C VAL A 195 -14.37 4.17 10.05
N GLY A 196 -14.49 3.76 11.29
CA GLY A 196 -15.77 3.33 11.88
C GLY A 196 -16.37 2.03 11.29
N LEU A 197 -15.65 1.32 10.43
CA LEU A 197 -16.13 0.04 9.88
C LEU A 197 -16.13 -1.06 10.94
N THR A 198 -17.14 -1.92 10.88
CA THR A 198 -17.19 -3.14 11.70
C THR A 198 -16.22 -4.21 11.19
N GLY A 199 -15.85 -5.16 12.05
CA GLY A 199 -15.01 -6.28 11.64
C GLY A 199 -15.62 -7.11 10.51
N GLN A 200 -16.96 -7.27 10.49
CA GLN A 200 -17.66 -7.95 9.41
C GLN A 200 -17.52 -7.23 8.06
N GLN A 201 -17.58 -5.89 8.04
CA GLN A 201 -17.36 -5.09 6.84
C GLN A 201 -15.92 -5.21 6.34
N LEU A 202 -14.94 -5.17 7.25
CA LEU A 202 -13.53 -5.38 6.90
C LEU A 202 -13.30 -6.78 6.33
N ILE A 203 -13.88 -7.81 6.94
CA ILE A 203 -13.81 -9.20 6.46
C ILE A 203 -14.48 -9.36 5.09
N ALA A 204 -15.58 -8.65 4.82
CA ALA A 204 -16.24 -8.70 3.52
C ALA A 204 -15.32 -8.21 2.39
N ILE A 205 -14.50 -7.18 2.63
CA ILE A 205 -13.49 -6.68 1.69
C ILE A 205 -12.43 -7.75 1.40
N VAL A 206 -11.94 -8.43 2.45
CA VAL A 206 -10.99 -9.55 2.28
C VAL A 206 -11.61 -10.67 1.44
N LYS A 207 -12.86 -11.03 1.70
CA LYS A 207 -13.58 -12.05 0.93
C LYS A 207 -13.77 -11.63 -0.53
N GLN A 208 -14.01 -10.36 -0.81
CA GLN A 208 -14.12 -9.82 -2.17
C GLN A 208 -12.79 -9.98 -2.91
N ALA A 209 -11.64 -9.65 -2.28
CA ALA A 209 -10.33 -9.88 -2.86
C ALA A 209 -10.10 -11.38 -3.15
N GLY A 210 -10.51 -12.26 -2.23
CA GLY A 210 -10.44 -13.72 -2.42
C GLY A 210 -11.31 -14.23 -3.56
N ALA A 211 -12.48 -13.63 -3.78
CA ALA A 211 -13.35 -13.99 -4.91
C ALA A 211 -12.76 -13.55 -6.26
N LYS A 212 -12.05 -12.41 -6.30
CA LYS A 212 -11.35 -11.90 -7.48
C LYS A 212 -9.97 -12.56 -7.72
N GLY A 213 -9.39 -13.21 -6.72
CA GLY A 213 -8.02 -13.73 -6.80
C GLY A 213 -6.94 -12.63 -6.72
N THR A 214 -7.27 -11.46 -6.18
CA THR A 214 -6.40 -10.28 -6.14
C THR A 214 -5.90 -9.97 -4.72
N MET A 215 -5.71 -8.70 -4.34
CA MET A 215 -5.33 -8.34 -2.98
C MET A 215 -6.33 -7.38 -2.34
N ALA A 216 -6.46 -7.46 -1.02
CA ALA A 216 -7.05 -6.42 -0.18
C ALA A 216 -5.94 -5.59 0.47
N SER A 217 -6.04 -4.26 0.38
CA SER A 217 -5.08 -3.32 0.95
C SER A 217 -5.80 -2.34 1.87
N PHE A 218 -5.46 -2.39 3.16
CA PHE A 218 -5.98 -1.49 4.17
C PHE A 218 -4.91 -0.49 4.58
N THR A 219 -5.34 0.75 4.87
CA THR A 219 -4.53 1.79 5.48
C THR A 219 -5.26 2.30 6.72
N PHE A 220 -5.03 1.68 7.85
CA PHE A 220 -5.54 2.10 9.15
C PHE A 220 -4.78 3.33 9.66
N HIS A 221 -5.39 4.06 10.59
CA HIS A 221 -4.75 5.11 11.36
C HIS A 221 -4.83 4.75 12.85
N GLY A 222 -5.73 5.34 13.63
CA GLY A 222 -5.92 5.00 15.03
C GLY A 222 -6.62 3.65 15.24
N ILE A 223 -6.10 2.85 16.17
CA ILE A 223 -6.74 1.59 16.60
C ILE A 223 -7.20 1.74 18.05
N GLY A 224 -8.51 1.96 18.22
CA GLY A 224 -9.11 2.18 19.53
C GLY A 224 -8.71 3.48 20.22
N GLY A 225 -7.99 4.36 19.53
CA GLY A 225 -7.51 5.65 20.01
C GLY A 225 -7.01 6.54 18.87
N ASP A 226 -6.50 7.71 19.18
CA ASP A 226 -6.04 8.75 18.25
C ASP A 226 -7.17 9.25 17.34
N TYR A 227 -6.97 9.36 16.01
CA TYR A 227 -7.95 9.83 15.04
C TYR A 227 -8.16 8.83 13.91
N LEU A 228 -9.17 9.05 13.06
CA LEU A 228 -9.58 8.16 11.98
C LEU A 228 -9.71 6.70 12.46
N VAL A 229 -10.47 6.53 13.54
CA VAL A 229 -10.43 5.34 14.40
C VAL A 229 -11.13 4.15 13.77
N THR A 230 -10.42 3.02 13.74
CA THR A 230 -11.00 1.68 13.72
C THR A 230 -11.05 1.14 15.15
N SER A 231 -12.20 0.62 15.60
CA SER A 231 -12.32 0.10 16.96
C SER A 231 -11.42 -1.12 17.18
N ASN A 232 -10.92 -1.29 18.42
CA ASN A 232 -10.18 -2.50 18.82
C ASN A 232 -10.97 -3.79 18.53
N GLN A 233 -12.28 -3.75 18.68
CA GLN A 233 -13.14 -4.90 18.38
C GLN A 233 -13.08 -5.25 16.89
N ALA A 234 -13.34 -4.28 16.00
CA ALA A 234 -13.33 -4.51 14.55
C ALA A 234 -11.96 -4.97 14.07
N HIS A 235 -10.88 -4.38 14.61
CA HIS A 235 -9.51 -4.78 14.30
C HIS A 235 -9.24 -6.22 14.74
N ARG A 236 -9.55 -6.60 15.98
CA ARG A 236 -9.38 -7.98 16.46
C ARG A 236 -10.19 -9.00 15.68
N GLU A 237 -11.44 -8.66 15.30
CA GLU A 237 -12.28 -9.55 14.49
C GLU A 237 -11.63 -9.82 13.12
N LEU A 238 -11.12 -8.79 12.44
CA LEU A 238 -10.38 -8.94 11.19
C LEU A 238 -9.12 -9.81 11.38
N LEU A 239 -8.29 -9.52 12.39
CA LEU A 239 -7.06 -10.27 12.62
C LEU A 239 -7.34 -11.73 12.97
N ALA A 240 -8.37 -12.01 13.79
CA ALA A 240 -8.77 -13.38 14.12
C ALA A 240 -9.24 -14.14 12.87
N PHE A 241 -10.02 -13.48 11.99
CA PHE A 241 -10.43 -14.07 10.72
C PHE A 241 -9.21 -14.41 9.85
N LEU A 242 -8.28 -13.50 9.66
CA LEU A 242 -7.07 -13.72 8.85
C LEU A 242 -6.20 -14.85 9.45
N ALA A 243 -6.02 -14.87 10.76
CA ALA A 243 -5.28 -15.91 11.45
C ALA A 243 -5.90 -17.30 11.27
N ALA A 244 -7.22 -17.40 11.29
CA ALA A 244 -7.96 -18.67 11.08
C ALA A 244 -7.96 -19.12 9.61
N HIS A 245 -7.77 -18.21 8.65
CA HIS A 245 -7.89 -18.48 7.21
C HIS A 245 -6.56 -18.36 6.44
N ARG A 246 -5.42 -18.61 7.10
CA ARG A 246 -4.07 -18.47 6.50
C ARG A 246 -3.84 -19.33 5.24
N LYS A 247 -4.57 -20.43 5.11
CA LYS A 247 -4.54 -21.27 3.89
C LYS A 247 -5.28 -20.65 2.71
N GLN A 248 -6.10 -19.62 2.95
CA GLN A 248 -6.88 -18.93 1.92
C GLN A 248 -6.33 -17.54 1.62
N TYR A 249 -5.77 -16.85 2.62
CA TYR A 249 -5.31 -15.47 2.51
C TYR A 249 -3.86 -15.35 2.98
N TRP A 250 -3.00 -14.89 2.11
CA TRP A 250 -1.62 -14.57 2.45
C TRP A 250 -1.54 -13.16 3.04
N THR A 251 -1.48 -13.05 4.36
CA THR A 251 -1.30 -11.77 5.05
C THR A 251 0.19 -11.55 5.27
N ALA A 252 0.73 -10.48 4.67
CA ALA A 252 2.14 -10.13 4.74
C ALA A 252 2.32 -8.61 4.77
N THR A 253 3.55 -8.15 4.95
CA THR A 253 3.89 -6.74 4.80
C THR A 253 3.62 -6.27 3.36
N PHE A 254 3.33 -5.00 3.18
CA PHE A 254 3.05 -4.48 1.84
C PHE A 254 4.26 -4.65 0.91
N ILE A 255 5.47 -4.42 1.41
CA ILE A 255 6.69 -4.60 0.62
C ILE A 255 6.88 -6.04 0.16
N ASP A 256 6.57 -7.04 1.00
CA ASP A 256 6.70 -8.45 0.62
C ASP A 256 5.68 -8.83 -0.46
N ILE A 257 4.43 -8.37 -0.29
CA ILE A 257 3.37 -8.57 -1.31
C ILE A 257 3.81 -7.94 -2.64
N MET A 258 4.28 -6.71 -2.62
CA MET A 258 4.67 -5.99 -3.84
C MET A 258 5.92 -6.58 -4.50
N LYS A 259 6.89 -7.07 -3.73
CA LYS A 259 8.03 -7.82 -4.28
C LYS A 259 7.58 -9.10 -5.01
N HIS A 260 6.63 -9.80 -4.41
CA HIS A 260 6.05 -10.99 -5.05
C HIS A 260 5.34 -10.60 -6.36
N VAL A 261 4.47 -9.58 -6.33
CA VAL A 261 3.76 -9.09 -7.54
C VAL A 261 4.75 -8.69 -8.62
N LYS A 262 5.78 -7.91 -8.29
CA LYS A 262 6.83 -7.50 -9.22
C LYS A 262 7.55 -8.69 -9.88
N THR A 263 7.75 -9.77 -9.12
CA THR A 263 8.38 -10.97 -9.65
C THR A 263 7.48 -11.71 -10.62
N GLN A 264 6.17 -11.76 -10.36
CA GLN A 264 5.20 -12.44 -11.23
C GLN A 264 4.85 -11.64 -12.49
N GLN A 265 4.84 -10.31 -12.42
CA GLN A 265 4.57 -9.42 -13.56
C GLN A 265 5.75 -9.32 -14.54
N ARG A 266 6.94 -9.80 -14.19
CA ARG A 266 8.07 -9.82 -15.13
C ARG A 266 7.82 -10.86 -16.21
N PRO A 267 8.05 -10.48 -17.50
CA PRO A 267 7.91 -11.42 -18.64
C PRO A 267 8.98 -12.51 -18.58
#